data_e39813d8468ac26d10bfc66fd3a432e0
#
_entry.id   e39813d8468ac26d10bfc66fd3a432e0
#
_cell.length_a   1.000
_cell.length_b   1.000
_cell.length_c   1.000
_cell.angle_alpha   90.00
_cell.angle_beta   90.00
_cell.angle_gamma   90.00
#
_symmetry.space_group_name_H-M   'P 1'
#
loop_
_entity.id
_entity.type
_entity.pdbx_description
1 polymer ?
#
loop_
_entity_poly.entity_id
_entity_poly.type
_entity_poly.pdbx_seq_one_letter_code
_entity_poly.pdbx_strand_id
1 'polypeptide(L)'
;FAMTLDDDAPIWAKTIIDGLNRPFPWGSAHQSSGPDDVDVTPWRLHPAFHGCLDWHSSVHMQWSAVTLLRCANQVIDHTTIDALNGVLNDRLTDENARVEAEYLRIHRGYERPYGWGWATLLAAQCAPLTGTTWASATRIISLQVFENLLAWLPTLTFPVRTGTHDNTAFGIGLCLDAARSLQRPEVIEAIVEHSHRLF
;
A
#
# COMPACT_ATOMS: atom_id res chain seq x y z
N PHE A 1 -16.96 3.60 -27.89
CA PHE A 1 -15.92 4.60 -27.62
C PHE A 1 -14.97 4.00 -26.59
N ALA A 2 -13.67 3.80 -26.93
CA ALA A 2 -12.65 3.45 -25.95
C ALA A 2 -12.30 4.76 -25.22
N MET A 3 -12.65 4.84 -23.92
CA MET A 3 -12.19 5.92 -23.04
C MET A 3 -10.67 5.74 -22.82
N THR A 4 -9.92 6.83 -22.88
CA THR A 4 -8.47 6.81 -22.65
C THR A 4 -8.17 7.19 -21.21
N LEU A 5 -6.96 6.90 -20.72
CA LEU A 5 -6.49 7.34 -19.41
C LEU A 5 -6.66 8.86 -19.25
N ASP A 6 -6.40 9.61 -20.32
CA ASP A 6 -6.47 11.08 -20.30
C ASP A 6 -7.89 11.61 -20.12
N ASP A 7 -8.92 10.89 -20.63
CA ASP A 7 -10.32 11.29 -20.49
C ASP A 7 -10.81 11.16 -19.04
N ASP A 8 -10.36 10.14 -18.33
CA ASP A 8 -10.84 9.78 -16.98
C ASP A 8 -9.97 10.31 -15.84
N ALA A 9 -8.68 10.60 -16.10
CA ALA A 9 -7.73 11.00 -15.07
C ALA A 9 -8.19 12.17 -14.18
N PRO A 10 -8.85 13.25 -14.71
CA PRO A 10 -9.35 14.33 -13.86
C PRO A 10 -10.47 13.87 -12.91
N ILE A 11 -11.31 12.94 -13.33
CA ILE A 11 -12.40 12.39 -12.52
C ILE A 11 -11.83 11.49 -11.43
N TRP A 12 -10.90 10.61 -11.79
CA TRP A 12 -10.24 9.71 -10.84
C TRP A 12 -9.42 10.49 -9.80
N ALA A 13 -8.72 11.56 -10.21
CA ALA A 13 -7.98 12.39 -9.27
C ALA A 13 -8.87 12.98 -8.18
N LYS A 14 -10.04 13.52 -8.54
CA LYS A 14 -11.03 14.02 -7.57
C LYS A 14 -11.57 12.91 -6.67
N THR A 15 -11.90 11.76 -7.23
CA THR A 15 -12.36 10.58 -6.46
C THR A 15 -11.30 10.13 -5.45
N ILE A 16 -10.02 10.14 -5.82
CA ILE A 16 -8.90 9.80 -4.95
C ILE A 16 -8.81 10.78 -3.78
N ILE A 17 -8.84 12.08 -4.06
CA ILE A 17 -8.79 13.13 -3.04
C ILE A 17 -9.96 12.99 -2.07
N ASP A 18 -11.18 12.81 -2.59
CA ASP A 18 -12.38 12.65 -1.78
C ASP A 18 -12.30 11.40 -0.89
N GLY A 19 -11.80 10.29 -1.43
CA GLY A 19 -11.60 9.05 -0.70
C GLY A 19 -10.58 9.19 0.42
N LEU A 20 -9.40 9.71 0.12
CA LEU A 20 -8.32 9.88 1.09
C LEU A 20 -8.70 10.86 2.22
N ASN A 21 -9.50 11.90 1.93
CA ASN A 21 -9.96 12.86 2.92
C ASN A 21 -11.22 12.43 3.69
N ARG A 22 -11.77 11.26 3.39
CA ARG A 22 -12.97 10.73 4.08
C ARG A 22 -12.54 9.89 5.28
N PRO A 23 -12.73 10.37 6.51
CA PRO A 23 -12.28 9.64 7.72
C PRO A 23 -13.18 8.45 8.07
N PHE A 24 -14.46 8.47 7.65
CA PHE A 24 -15.48 7.45 7.98
C PHE A 24 -16.42 7.19 6.79
N PRO A 25 -17.00 5.94 6.66
CA PRO A 25 -16.78 4.78 7.56
C PRO A 25 -15.34 4.26 7.47
N TRP A 26 -14.85 3.63 8.55
CA TRP A 26 -13.49 3.10 8.65
C TRP A 26 -13.50 1.68 9.24
N GLY A 27 -12.88 0.73 8.54
CA GLY A 27 -12.66 -0.64 9.00
C GLY A 27 -11.22 -0.79 9.48
N SER A 28 -11.00 -0.74 10.80
CA SER A 28 -9.64 -0.81 11.37
C SER A 28 -8.99 -2.17 11.23
N ALA A 29 -9.77 -3.25 11.21
CA ALA A 29 -9.30 -4.65 11.33
C ALA A 29 -8.29 -4.87 12.47
N HIS A 30 -8.28 -3.97 13.47
CA HIS A 30 -7.39 -4.00 14.62
C HIS A 30 -7.80 -5.11 15.60
N GLN A 31 -6.81 -5.84 16.11
CA GLN A 31 -6.97 -6.82 17.18
C GLN A 31 -6.27 -6.28 18.42
N SER A 32 -7.06 -5.90 19.43
CA SER A 32 -6.53 -5.41 20.71
C SER A 32 -5.69 -6.48 21.41
N SER A 33 -4.48 -6.13 21.77
CA SER A 33 -3.55 -6.99 22.53
C SER A 33 -3.75 -6.91 24.04
N GLY A 34 -4.53 -5.95 24.54
CA GLY A 34 -4.83 -5.73 25.95
C GLY A 34 -5.94 -4.70 26.15
N PRO A 35 -6.37 -4.48 27.42
CA PRO A 35 -7.49 -3.59 27.73
C PRO A 35 -7.27 -2.13 27.37
N ASP A 36 -6.03 -1.70 27.26
CA ASP A 36 -5.65 -0.31 26.91
C ASP A 36 -5.41 -0.13 25.40
N ASP A 37 -5.41 -1.21 24.63
CA ASP A 37 -5.18 -1.23 23.19
C ASP A 37 -6.52 -1.18 22.42
N VAL A 38 -7.22 -0.05 22.57
CA VAL A 38 -8.59 0.15 22.06
C VAL A 38 -8.76 1.41 21.18
N ASP A 39 -7.71 2.21 21.02
CA ASP A 39 -7.78 3.41 20.17
C ASP A 39 -7.64 3.03 18.69
N VAL A 40 -8.78 2.92 18.01
CA VAL A 40 -8.86 2.66 16.57
C VAL A 40 -9.12 3.92 15.76
N THR A 41 -8.79 5.09 16.30
CA THR A 41 -8.89 6.36 15.58
C THR A 41 -8.01 6.29 14.30
N PRO A 42 -8.59 6.43 13.09
CA PRO A 42 -7.89 6.10 11.84
C PRO A 42 -6.51 6.74 11.71
N TRP A 43 -6.44 8.05 11.86
CA TRP A 43 -5.19 8.82 11.69
C TRP A 43 -4.17 8.67 12.83
N ARG A 44 -4.57 8.08 13.96
CA ARG A 44 -3.65 7.73 15.06
C ARG A 44 -3.09 6.34 14.87
N LEU A 45 -3.97 5.39 14.54
CA LEU A 45 -3.60 4.00 14.34
C LEU A 45 -2.79 3.83 13.06
N HIS A 46 -3.21 4.48 11.98
CA HIS A 46 -2.60 4.38 10.65
C HIS A 46 -2.39 5.78 10.02
N PRO A 47 -1.37 6.52 10.49
CA PRO A 47 -1.17 7.90 10.05
C PRO A 47 -0.81 8.02 8.56
N ALA A 48 -0.15 7.03 7.97
CA ALA A 48 0.12 7.03 6.54
C ALA A 48 -1.06 6.53 5.71
N PHE A 49 -1.86 5.58 6.23
CA PHE A 49 -2.87 4.85 5.45
C PHE A 49 -4.25 4.88 6.08
N HIS A 50 -4.76 6.07 6.34
CA HIS A 50 -6.15 6.30 6.75
C HIS A 50 -6.95 7.02 5.66
N GLY A 51 -8.26 7.18 5.87
CA GLY A 51 -9.20 7.59 4.85
C GLY A 51 -9.69 6.41 4.01
N CYS A 52 -10.53 6.66 3.03
CA CYS A 52 -11.23 5.62 2.29
C CYS A 52 -12.08 4.72 3.21
N LEU A 53 -12.03 3.39 3.04
CA LEU A 53 -12.75 2.46 3.89
C LEU A 53 -11.84 1.81 4.95
N ASP A 54 -10.59 1.49 4.57
CA ASP A 54 -9.64 0.73 5.37
C ASP A 54 -8.19 1.00 4.92
N TRP A 55 -7.24 0.31 5.54
CA TRP A 55 -5.82 0.48 5.30
C TRP A 55 -5.44 0.26 3.83
N HIS A 56 -5.81 -0.90 3.25
CA HIS A 56 -5.41 -1.21 1.86
C HIS A 56 -6.13 -0.33 0.83
N SER A 57 -7.38 0.08 1.07
CA SER A 57 -8.05 1.01 0.16
C SER A 57 -7.39 2.40 0.15
N SER A 58 -6.86 2.86 1.29
CA SER A 58 -6.03 4.07 1.35
C SER A 58 -4.72 3.88 0.56
N VAL A 59 -4.06 2.72 0.69
CA VAL A 59 -2.86 2.39 -0.11
C VAL A 59 -3.15 2.40 -1.59
N HIS A 60 -4.28 1.81 -2.04
CA HIS A 60 -4.71 1.83 -3.45
C HIS A 60 -4.86 3.25 -3.98
N MET A 61 -5.54 4.12 -3.22
CA MET A 61 -5.78 5.49 -3.63
C MET A 61 -4.47 6.29 -3.70
N GLN A 62 -3.53 6.06 -2.77
CA GLN A 62 -2.22 6.69 -2.83
C GLN A 62 -1.37 6.16 -4.01
N TRP A 63 -1.41 4.84 -4.27
CA TRP A 63 -0.78 4.27 -5.47
C TRP A 63 -1.35 4.88 -6.76
N SER A 64 -2.68 5.03 -6.81
CA SER A 64 -3.38 5.64 -7.95
C SER A 64 -3.03 7.12 -8.09
N ALA A 65 -2.96 7.87 -6.98
CA ALA A 65 -2.53 9.28 -6.97
C ALA A 65 -1.13 9.44 -7.58
N VAL A 66 -0.16 8.66 -7.10
CA VAL A 66 1.23 8.69 -7.62
C VAL A 66 1.26 8.30 -9.10
N THR A 67 0.47 7.32 -9.50
CA THR A 67 0.38 6.90 -10.91
C THR A 67 -0.17 8.01 -11.79
N LEU A 68 -1.25 8.69 -11.38
CA LEU A 68 -1.82 9.81 -12.15
C LEU A 68 -0.84 10.99 -12.25
N LEU A 69 -0.17 11.33 -11.14
CA LEU A 69 0.84 12.40 -11.14
C LEU A 69 2.02 12.09 -12.07
N ARG A 70 2.35 10.83 -12.29
CA ARG A 70 3.46 10.42 -13.18
C ARG A 70 3.04 10.25 -14.63
N CYS A 71 1.82 9.79 -14.89
CA CYS A 71 1.41 9.34 -16.23
C CYS A 71 0.38 10.26 -16.90
N ALA A 72 -0.36 11.07 -16.14
CA ALA A 72 -1.48 11.86 -16.67
C ALA A 72 -1.55 13.30 -16.10
N ASN A 73 -0.48 13.82 -15.52
CA ASN A 73 -0.47 15.14 -14.92
C ASN A 73 -0.79 16.27 -15.90
N GLN A 74 -0.53 16.06 -17.20
CA GLN A 74 -0.77 17.06 -18.26
C GLN A 74 -2.25 17.32 -18.53
N VAL A 75 -3.15 16.41 -18.11
CA VAL A 75 -4.62 16.54 -18.32
C VAL A 75 -5.38 16.86 -17.04
N ILE A 76 -4.70 16.92 -15.90
CA ILE A 76 -5.27 17.25 -14.59
C ILE A 76 -4.98 18.73 -14.29
N ASP A 77 -5.97 19.46 -13.80
CA ASP A 77 -5.78 20.88 -13.45
C ASP A 77 -4.82 21.06 -12.26
N HIS A 78 -4.13 22.20 -12.21
CA HIS A 78 -3.09 22.48 -11.21
C HIS A 78 -3.61 22.41 -9.77
N THR A 79 -4.85 22.87 -9.51
CA THR A 79 -5.44 22.82 -8.16
C THR A 79 -5.62 21.39 -7.69
N THR A 80 -6.06 20.52 -8.59
CA THR A 80 -6.21 19.08 -8.31
C THR A 80 -4.84 18.40 -8.12
N ILE A 81 -3.83 18.76 -8.93
CA ILE A 81 -2.43 18.30 -8.75
C ILE A 81 -1.89 18.72 -7.38
N ASP A 82 -2.08 19.98 -7.00
CA ASP A 82 -1.62 20.49 -5.70
C ASP A 82 -2.32 19.78 -4.54
N ALA A 83 -3.61 19.48 -4.66
CA ALA A 83 -4.35 18.73 -3.66
C ALA A 83 -3.85 17.27 -3.53
N LEU A 84 -3.56 16.58 -4.64
CA LEU A 84 -2.95 15.23 -4.62
C LEU A 84 -1.56 15.26 -3.94
N ASN A 85 -0.71 16.21 -4.33
CA ASN A 85 0.60 16.38 -3.71
C ASN A 85 0.48 16.70 -2.22
N GLY A 86 -0.46 17.55 -1.82
CA GLY A 86 -0.72 17.90 -0.43
C GLY A 86 -1.04 16.67 0.41
N VAL A 87 -2.02 15.87 -0.01
CA VAL A 87 -2.40 14.64 0.71
C VAL A 87 -1.23 13.66 0.80
N LEU A 88 -0.47 13.45 -0.27
CA LEU A 88 0.66 12.54 -0.27
C LEU A 88 1.80 13.05 0.63
N ASN A 89 2.08 14.34 0.64
CA ASN A 89 3.09 14.97 1.51
C ASN A 89 2.72 14.84 3.00
N ASP A 90 1.44 15.00 3.34
CA ASP A 90 0.95 14.87 4.71
C ASP A 90 1.00 13.41 5.21
N ARG A 91 0.79 12.43 4.32
CA ARG A 91 0.68 11.01 4.67
C ARG A 91 2.03 10.30 4.62
N LEU A 92 2.78 10.46 3.52
CA LEU A 92 4.00 9.73 3.24
C LEU A 92 5.23 10.47 3.80
N THR A 93 5.27 10.57 5.12
CA THR A 93 6.41 11.05 5.89
C THR A 93 7.14 9.88 6.55
N ASP A 94 8.42 10.05 6.83
CA ASP A 94 9.22 9.03 7.53
C ASP A 94 8.67 8.73 8.94
N GLU A 95 8.09 9.73 9.61
CA GLU A 95 7.47 9.57 10.93
C GLU A 95 6.26 8.65 10.84
N ASN A 96 5.30 8.96 9.96
CA ASN A 96 4.12 8.14 9.74
C ASN A 96 4.49 6.72 9.29
N ALA A 97 5.48 6.59 8.41
CA ALA A 97 5.96 5.32 7.91
C ALA A 97 6.54 4.43 9.01
N ARG A 98 7.22 5.00 10.01
CA ARG A 98 7.73 4.22 11.16
C ARG A 98 6.59 3.70 12.03
N VAL A 99 5.50 4.46 12.21
CA VAL A 99 4.30 3.98 12.92
C VAL A 99 3.69 2.79 12.20
N GLU A 100 3.51 2.87 10.87
CA GLU A 100 3.01 1.76 10.07
C GLU A 100 3.92 0.53 10.12
N ALA A 101 5.22 0.72 9.96
CA ALA A 101 6.19 -0.37 10.01
C ALA A 101 6.19 -1.06 11.38
N GLU A 102 6.13 -0.31 12.46
CA GLU A 102 6.04 -0.86 13.81
C GLU A 102 4.74 -1.62 14.02
N TYR A 103 3.60 -1.09 13.55
CA TYR A 103 2.33 -1.80 13.60
C TYR A 103 2.39 -3.14 12.85
N LEU A 104 2.91 -3.15 11.63
CA LEU A 104 3.10 -4.36 10.82
C LEU A 104 4.08 -5.35 11.48
N ARG A 105 5.09 -4.87 12.18
CA ARG A 105 6.06 -5.69 12.90
C ARG A 105 5.40 -6.44 14.09
N ILE A 106 4.50 -5.76 14.80
CA ILE A 106 3.77 -6.32 15.94
C ILE A 106 2.63 -7.23 15.45
N HIS A 107 1.84 -6.76 14.49
CA HIS A 107 0.66 -7.45 13.95
C HIS A 107 1.00 -8.15 12.62
N ARG A 108 1.82 -9.20 12.68
CA ARG A 108 2.40 -9.88 11.50
C ARG A 108 1.40 -10.51 10.52
N GLY A 109 0.13 -10.60 10.87
CA GLY A 109 -0.94 -11.07 9.98
C GLY A 109 -1.79 -9.97 9.38
N TYR A 110 -1.60 -8.73 9.83
CA TYR A 110 -2.38 -7.59 9.39
C TYR A 110 -2.18 -7.33 7.89
N GLU A 111 -3.29 -7.18 7.17
CA GLU A 111 -3.32 -6.90 5.72
C GLU A 111 -2.68 -7.96 4.80
N ARG A 112 -2.39 -9.15 5.33
CA ARG A 112 -1.72 -10.23 4.60
C ARG A 112 -2.66 -11.02 3.71
N PRO A 113 -2.31 -11.29 2.44
CA PRO A 113 -1.15 -10.76 1.71
C PRO A 113 -1.49 -9.57 0.80
N TYR A 114 -2.76 -9.20 0.68
CA TYR A 114 -3.29 -8.24 -0.29
C TYR A 114 -2.75 -6.82 -0.05
N GLY A 115 -2.96 -6.30 1.16
CA GLY A 115 -2.46 -4.98 1.53
C GLY A 115 -0.94 -4.88 1.46
N TRP A 116 -0.23 -5.98 1.81
CA TRP A 116 1.23 -6.05 1.66
C TRP A 116 1.67 -5.86 0.21
N GLY A 117 0.98 -6.54 -0.72
CA GLY A 117 1.25 -6.41 -2.14
C GLY A 117 1.10 -4.97 -2.62
N TRP A 118 0.00 -4.33 -2.27
CA TRP A 118 -0.27 -2.96 -2.68
C TRP A 118 0.69 -1.95 -2.03
N ALA A 119 1.04 -2.11 -0.75
CA ALA A 119 2.02 -1.23 -0.10
C ALA A 119 3.41 -1.34 -0.74
N THR A 120 3.84 -2.54 -1.15
CA THR A 120 5.11 -2.72 -1.86
C THR A 120 5.07 -2.16 -3.28
N LEU A 121 3.93 -2.25 -3.99
CA LEU A 121 3.74 -1.60 -5.29
C LEU A 121 3.75 -0.07 -5.17
N LEU A 122 3.15 0.50 -4.11
CA LEU A 122 3.24 1.93 -3.84
C LEU A 122 4.72 2.34 -3.66
N ALA A 123 5.50 1.55 -2.93
CA ALA A 123 6.93 1.81 -2.76
C ALA A 123 7.69 1.75 -4.10
N ALA A 124 7.36 0.80 -4.96
CA ALA A 124 7.94 0.71 -6.31
C ALA A 124 7.61 1.93 -7.18
N GLN A 125 6.37 2.47 -7.06
CA GLN A 125 5.96 3.68 -7.75
C GLN A 125 6.67 4.94 -7.22
N CYS A 126 6.92 5.01 -5.91
CA CYS A 126 7.57 6.16 -5.28
C CYS A 126 9.10 6.14 -5.40
N ALA A 127 9.72 4.98 -5.57
CA ALA A 127 11.18 4.83 -5.57
C ALA A 127 11.93 5.78 -6.51
N PRO A 128 11.48 6.07 -7.75
CA PRO A 128 12.16 7.03 -8.62
C PRO A 128 11.94 8.50 -8.24
N LEU A 129 11.05 8.80 -7.29
CA LEU A 129 10.68 10.16 -6.88
C LEU A 129 11.56 10.65 -5.73
N THR A 130 12.87 10.59 -5.90
CA THR A 130 13.88 10.86 -4.86
C THR A 130 13.88 12.29 -4.30
N GLY A 131 13.20 13.23 -4.98
CA GLY A 131 12.99 14.61 -4.50
C GLY A 131 11.84 14.76 -3.49
N THR A 132 11.13 13.69 -3.16
CA THR A 132 10.00 13.67 -2.23
C THR A 132 10.30 12.82 -1.00
N THR A 133 9.55 13.04 0.10
CA THR A 133 9.57 12.15 1.28
C THR A 133 8.91 10.80 0.99
N TRP A 134 8.14 10.69 -0.09
CA TRP A 134 7.37 9.50 -0.42
C TRP A 134 8.26 8.27 -0.65
N ALA A 135 9.40 8.49 -1.34
CA ALA A 135 10.33 7.41 -1.63
C ALA A 135 10.94 6.82 -0.33
N SER A 136 11.35 7.66 0.63
CA SER A 136 11.89 7.19 1.90
C SER A 136 10.82 6.56 2.79
N ALA A 137 9.66 7.19 2.91
CA ALA A 137 8.54 6.70 3.72
C ALA A 137 8.03 5.32 3.25
N THR A 138 7.72 5.20 1.96
CA THR A 138 7.22 3.92 1.42
C THR A 138 8.28 2.82 1.43
N ARG A 139 9.58 3.18 1.33
CA ARG A 139 10.68 2.25 1.52
C ARG A 139 10.72 1.67 2.94
N ILE A 140 10.52 2.50 3.98
CA ILE A 140 10.45 2.02 5.39
C ILE A 140 9.38 0.95 5.53
N ILE A 141 8.16 1.22 5.02
CA ILE A 141 7.03 0.29 5.10
C ILE A 141 7.29 -0.99 4.30
N SER A 142 7.78 -0.86 3.06
CA SER A 142 8.02 -2.01 2.20
C SER A 142 9.09 -2.96 2.74
N LEU A 143 10.10 -2.45 3.43
CA LEU A 143 11.11 -3.28 4.08
C LEU A 143 10.50 -4.15 5.17
N GLN A 144 9.61 -3.60 6.00
CA GLN A 144 8.91 -4.37 7.02
C GLN A 144 7.94 -5.40 6.41
N VAL A 145 7.24 -5.03 5.32
CA VAL A 145 6.39 -5.97 4.59
C VAL A 145 7.21 -7.14 4.05
N PHE A 146 8.35 -6.89 3.42
CA PHE A 146 9.21 -7.96 2.89
C PHE A 146 9.76 -8.85 4.01
N GLU A 147 10.13 -8.29 5.16
CA GLU A 147 10.52 -9.09 6.33
C GLU A 147 9.39 -10.02 6.77
N ASN A 148 8.17 -9.49 6.89
CA ASN A 148 6.99 -10.29 7.24
C ASN A 148 6.69 -11.37 6.19
N LEU A 149 6.83 -11.04 4.91
CA LEU A 149 6.62 -11.97 3.79
C LEU A 149 7.60 -13.13 3.83
N LEU A 150 8.90 -12.84 4.01
CA LEU A 150 9.96 -13.85 4.11
C LEU A 150 9.76 -14.78 5.32
N ALA A 151 9.26 -14.24 6.42
CA ALA A 151 8.93 -15.04 7.61
C ALA A 151 7.66 -15.89 7.41
N TRP A 152 6.69 -15.41 6.62
CA TRP A 152 5.42 -16.09 6.41
C TRP A 152 5.47 -17.18 5.34
N LEU A 153 6.13 -16.98 4.21
CA LEU A 153 6.15 -17.92 3.09
C LEU A 153 6.53 -19.35 3.49
N PRO A 154 7.56 -19.58 4.33
CA PRO A 154 7.92 -20.94 4.77
C PRO A 154 6.81 -21.63 5.59
N THR A 155 5.96 -20.86 6.27
CA THR A 155 4.89 -21.40 7.14
C THR A 155 3.65 -21.83 6.36
N LEU A 156 3.51 -21.42 5.11
CA LEU A 156 2.37 -21.79 4.28
C LEU A 156 2.40 -23.28 3.93
N THR A 157 1.36 -24.00 4.35
CA THR A 157 1.13 -25.39 3.96
C THR A 157 0.28 -25.48 2.69
N PHE A 158 -0.75 -24.63 2.60
CA PHE A 158 -1.67 -24.55 1.46
C PHE A 158 -1.93 -23.10 1.08
N PRO A 159 -2.01 -22.78 -0.23
CA PRO A 159 -2.38 -21.47 -0.69
C PRO A 159 -3.90 -21.26 -0.59
N VAL A 160 -4.31 -20.05 -0.24
CA VAL A 160 -5.71 -19.60 -0.41
C VAL A 160 -5.93 -19.30 -1.90
N ARG A 161 -6.93 -19.97 -2.50
CA ARG A 161 -7.22 -19.90 -3.96
C ARG A 161 -8.56 -19.22 -4.27
N THR A 162 -9.25 -18.70 -3.27
CA THR A 162 -10.49 -17.96 -3.44
C THR A 162 -10.23 -16.57 -4.02
N GLY A 163 -11.23 -15.98 -4.69
CA GLY A 163 -11.16 -14.61 -5.23
C GLY A 163 -11.36 -13.52 -4.16
N THR A 164 -10.78 -13.70 -2.97
CA THR A 164 -10.84 -12.79 -1.83
C THR A 164 -9.48 -12.12 -1.59
N HIS A 165 -9.43 -11.14 -0.68
CA HIS A 165 -8.17 -10.46 -0.28
C HIS A 165 -7.10 -11.41 0.27
N ASP A 166 -7.50 -12.60 0.76
CA ASP A 166 -6.57 -13.64 1.22
C ASP A 166 -5.92 -14.45 0.10
N ASN A 167 -6.26 -14.20 -1.18
CA ASN A 167 -5.71 -14.94 -2.31
C ASN A 167 -4.20 -14.88 -2.33
N THR A 168 -3.57 -16.04 -2.15
CA THR A 168 -2.12 -16.12 -1.99
C THR A 168 -1.39 -15.77 -3.28
N ALA A 169 -1.82 -16.32 -4.42
CA ALA A 169 -1.15 -16.06 -5.71
C ALA A 169 -1.21 -14.58 -6.09
N PHE A 170 -2.36 -13.94 -5.89
CA PHE A 170 -2.52 -12.52 -6.18
C PHE A 170 -1.59 -11.66 -5.30
N GLY A 171 -1.64 -11.84 -3.98
CA GLY A 171 -0.83 -11.04 -3.06
C GLY A 171 0.68 -11.20 -3.25
N ILE A 172 1.17 -12.46 -3.38
CA ILE A 172 2.61 -12.69 -3.61
C ILE A 172 3.05 -12.25 -5.01
N GLY A 173 2.14 -12.29 -6.00
CA GLY A 173 2.41 -11.77 -7.35
C GLY A 173 2.68 -10.27 -7.33
N LEU A 174 1.87 -9.48 -6.62
CA LEU A 174 2.11 -8.04 -6.42
C LEU A 174 3.45 -7.78 -5.71
N CYS A 175 3.74 -8.56 -4.65
CA CYS A 175 5.02 -8.46 -3.94
C CYS A 175 6.21 -8.80 -4.86
N LEU A 176 6.07 -9.79 -5.76
CA LEU A 176 7.09 -10.15 -6.72
C LEU A 176 7.39 -9.02 -7.70
N ASP A 177 6.37 -8.38 -8.25
CA ASP A 177 6.52 -7.26 -9.19
C ASP A 177 7.19 -6.06 -8.50
N ALA A 178 6.79 -5.77 -7.27
CA ALA A 178 7.43 -4.74 -6.45
C ALA A 178 8.89 -5.09 -6.13
N ALA A 179 9.18 -6.33 -5.73
CA ALA A 179 10.54 -6.78 -5.41
C ALA A 179 11.48 -6.68 -6.61
N ARG A 180 11.00 -7.00 -7.82
CA ARG A 180 11.76 -6.81 -9.07
C ARG A 180 12.08 -5.34 -9.31
N SER A 181 11.07 -4.46 -9.18
CA SER A 181 11.23 -3.02 -9.37
C SER A 181 12.17 -2.38 -8.34
N LEU A 182 12.14 -2.87 -7.10
CA LEU A 182 12.95 -2.41 -5.98
C LEU A 182 14.29 -3.15 -5.85
N GLN A 183 14.61 -4.06 -6.79
CA GLN A 183 15.87 -4.82 -6.85
C GLN A 183 16.16 -5.59 -5.54
N ARG A 184 15.17 -6.40 -5.09
CA ARG A 184 15.26 -7.22 -3.87
C ARG A 184 15.40 -8.71 -4.22
N PRO A 185 16.61 -9.17 -4.63
CA PRO A 185 16.82 -10.54 -5.12
C PRO A 185 16.43 -11.60 -4.10
N GLU A 186 16.69 -11.39 -2.81
CA GLU A 186 16.34 -12.32 -1.74
C GLU A 186 14.82 -12.54 -1.60
N VAL A 187 14.02 -11.52 -1.87
CA VAL A 187 12.54 -11.62 -1.86
C VAL A 187 12.06 -12.35 -3.11
N ILE A 188 12.66 -12.04 -4.27
CA ILE A 188 12.33 -12.68 -5.55
C ILE A 188 12.60 -14.18 -5.46
N GLU A 189 13.78 -14.58 -4.98
CA GLU A 189 14.18 -15.99 -4.83
C GLU A 189 13.21 -16.74 -3.90
N ALA A 190 12.89 -16.17 -2.73
CA ALA A 190 11.96 -16.78 -1.81
C ALA A 190 10.55 -16.94 -2.39
N ILE A 191 10.02 -15.90 -3.08
CA ILE A 191 8.70 -16.01 -3.73
C ILE A 191 8.70 -17.09 -4.80
N VAL A 192 9.72 -17.16 -5.65
CA VAL A 192 9.82 -18.16 -6.72
C VAL A 192 9.90 -19.57 -6.14
N GLU A 193 10.77 -19.79 -5.16
CA GLU A 193 10.92 -21.10 -4.49
C GLU A 193 9.59 -21.57 -3.89
N HIS A 194 8.95 -20.71 -3.08
CA HIS A 194 7.71 -21.10 -2.43
C HIS A 194 6.52 -21.21 -3.40
N SER A 195 6.50 -20.43 -4.50
CA SER A 195 5.47 -20.57 -5.53
C SER A 195 5.53 -21.94 -6.20
N HIS A 196 6.71 -22.46 -6.52
CA HIS A 196 6.86 -23.81 -7.08
C HIS A 196 6.36 -24.91 -6.14
N ARG A 197 6.43 -24.69 -4.82
CA ARG A 197 5.91 -25.63 -3.83
C ARG A 197 4.39 -25.54 -3.66
N LEU A 198 3.82 -24.34 -3.83
CA LEU A 198 2.41 -24.05 -3.53
C LEU A 198 1.49 -24.24 -4.74
N PHE A 199 2.00 -24.07 -5.95
CA PHE A 199 1.25 -24.08 -7.20
C PHE A 199 1.83 -25.04 -8.24
#